data_320b0f0f6e6c37e46347ac38fcbf5307
#
_entry.id   320b0f0f6e6c37e46347ac38fcbf5307
#
_cell.length_a   1.000
_cell.length_b   1.000
_cell.length_c   1.000
_cell.angle_alpha   90.00
_cell.angle_beta   90.00
_cell.angle_gamma   90.00
#
_symmetry.space_group_name_H-M   'P 1'
#
loop_
_entity.id
_entity.type
_entity.pdbx_description
1 polymer ?
#
loop_
_entity_poly.entity_id
_entity_poly.type
_entity_poly.pdbx_seq_one_letter_code
_entity_poly.pdbx_strand_id
1 'polypeptide(L)'
;EEGLGLPSNPSIFVVGDRKQSIYRFRDAEVAVLQEAAQYIEGLRPGSGSRRAISRSFRAVPELLEFVNDICAEIAQPASGSHAFTYGETDRFPPVPAPKDLRGPALGISVGESPEVCAAAVAAEIERLLREDVVRDKKTGVARGVRPGDIAILFRSRTSHREFEHELEKRGIPTYVYKGLGFFDADEIKDACALLRYLADPASDLRAAALLRSRIARVSDRTLAALAPHIADAILRGPKHPDRLDPEDVRTLAHLREQMPRWLALVDRVPPADLFEQMLPELAYAYEIRGPRRQQAWENLKKMRGLIRRIQNRGYATLSRIADHIDALSAGD
;
A
#
# COMPACT_ATOMS: atom_id res chain seq x y z
N GLU A 1 1.59 16.16 38.33
CA GLU A 1 3.05 16.27 38.12
C GLU A 1 3.44 17.71 38.39
N GLU A 2 4.18 17.90 39.46
CA GLU A 2 4.71 19.20 39.86
C GLU A 2 5.76 19.63 38.82
N GLY A 3 5.40 20.64 38.04
CA GLY A 3 6.31 21.25 37.09
C GLY A 3 7.49 21.85 37.84
N LEU A 4 8.66 21.30 37.60
CA LEU A 4 9.97 21.75 38.12
C LEU A 4 10.11 23.28 37.99
N GLY A 5 9.66 24.04 39.01
CA GLY A 5 10.08 25.43 39.30
C GLY A 5 10.16 26.43 38.15
N LEU A 6 9.54 26.18 37.00
CA LEU A 6 9.53 27.09 35.86
C LEU A 6 8.48 28.19 36.07
N PRO A 7 8.80 29.44 35.77
CA PRO A 7 7.89 30.58 36.00
C PRO A 7 6.68 30.62 35.03
N SER A 8 6.55 29.65 34.13
CA SER A 8 5.40 29.52 33.23
C SER A 8 4.74 28.15 33.34
N ASN A 9 3.42 28.11 33.47
CA ASN A 9 2.67 26.88 33.42
C ASN A 9 2.89 26.16 32.09
N PRO A 10 3.08 24.82 32.08
CA PRO A 10 3.28 24.08 30.84
C PRO A 10 2.09 24.27 29.89
N SER A 11 2.38 24.41 28.61
CA SER A 11 1.37 24.47 27.56
C SER A 11 1.00 23.05 27.13
N ILE A 12 -0.28 22.70 27.24
CA ILE A 12 -0.83 21.44 26.75
C ILE A 12 -1.73 21.75 25.56
N PHE A 13 -1.47 21.09 24.44
CA PHE A 13 -2.29 21.20 23.23
C PHE A 13 -2.61 19.79 22.71
N VAL A 14 -3.90 19.44 22.72
CA VAL A 14 -4.40 18.13 22.29
C VAL A 14 -5.27 18.32 21.06
N VAL A 15 -4.98 17.57 19.99
CA VAL A 15 -5.76 17.56 18.76
C VAL A 15 -6.24 16.15 18.49
N GLY A 16 -7.52 15.99 18.22
CA GLY A 16 -8.10 14.70 17.89
C GLY A 16 -9.48 14.84 17.27
N ASP A 17 -9.92 13.79 16.59
CA ASP A 17 -11.27 13.66 16.08
C ASP A 17 -11.82 12.30 16.50
N ARG A 18 -12.76 12.30 17.45
CA ARG A 18 -13.38 11.06 17.97
C ARG A 18 -14.15 10.28 16.90
N LYS A 19 -14.63 10.94 15.85
CA LYS A 19 -15.35 10.29 14.75
C LYS A 19 -14.43 9.52 13.81
N GLN A 20 -13.12 9.85 13.79
CA GLN A 20 -12.10 9.14 13.04
C GLN A 20 -11.42 8.04 13.89
N SER A 21 -11.96 7.69 15.06
CA SER A 21 -11.43 6.60 15.87
C SER A 21 -11.79 5.26 15.26
N ILE A 22 -10.86 4.71 14.45
CA ILE A 22 -10.99 3.44 13.74
C ILE A 22 -10.21 2.30 14.40
N TYR A 23 -9.56 2.55 15.54
CA TYR A 23 -8.67 1.58 16.21
C TYR A 23 -9.27 0.96 17.48
N ARG A 24 -10.61 0.92 17.63
CA ARG A 24 -11.28 0.30 18.77
C ARG A 24 -10.86 -1.17 18.98
N PHE A 25 -10.57 -1.89 17.91
CA PHE A 25 -10.07 -3.27 17.98
C PHE A 25 -8.62 -3.38 18.54
N ARG A 26 -7.97 -2.24 18.83
CA ARG A 26 -6.66 -2.13 19.51
C ARG A 26 -6.78 -1.41 20.86
N ASP A 27 -7.93 -1.52 21.51
CA ASP A 27 -8.23 -0.88 22.80
C ASP A 27 -8.10 0.67 22.79
N ALA A 28 -8.27 1.28 21.62
CA ALA A 28 -8.31 2.73 21.53
C ALA A 28 -9.65 3.25 22.03
N GLU A 29 -9.63 3.82 23.20
CA GLU A 29 -10.80 4.35 23.87
C GLU A 29 -11.11 5.78 23.43
N VAL A 30 -12.28 5.98 22.85
CA VAL A 30 -12.72 7.31 22.36
C VAL A 30 -12.94 8.29 23.52
N ALA A 31 -13.24 7.76 24.72
CA ALA A 31 -13.46 8.53 25.93
C ALA A 31 -12.23 9.34 26.36
N VAL A 32 -11.03 8.83 26.13
CA VAL A 32 -9.76 9.48 26.54
C VAL A 32 -9.64 10.93 26.03
N LEU A 33 -10.11 11.21 24.81
CA LEU A 33 -10.09 12.59 24.27
C LEU A 33 -11.04 13.52 25.05
N GLN A 34 -12.17 12.98 25.49
CA GLN A 34 -13.16 13.75 26.27
C GLN A 34 -12.68 13.97 27.70
N GLU A 35 -12.07 12.97 28.32
CA GLU A 35 -11.45 13.06 29.65
C GLU A 35 -10.30 14.07 29.65
N ALA A 36 -9.43 14.02 28.64
CA ALA A 36 -8.36 14.99 28.48
C ALA A 36 -8.89 16.42 28.32
N ALA A 37 -9.98 16.62 27.57
CA ALA A 37 -10.62 17.92 27.43
C ALA A 37 -11.20 18.42 28.77
N GLN A 38 -11.86 17.56 29.51
CA GLN A 38 -12.41 17.88 30.85
C GLN A 38 -11.29 18.22 31.85
N TYR A 39 -10.21 17.46 31.83
CA TYR A 39 -9.04 17.71 32.69
C TYR A 39 -8.41 19.08 32.38
N ILE A 40 -8.19 19.42 31.09
CA ILE A 40 -7.66 20.74 30.72
C ILE A 40 -8.58 21.88 31.09
N GLU A 41 -9.90 21.70 30.96
CA GLU A 41 -10.88 22.69 31.35
C GLU A 41 -10.92 22.90 32.88
N GLY A 42 -10.75 21.81 33.64
CA GLY A 42 -10.61 21.85 35.10
C GLY A 42 -9.34 22.59 35.57
N LEU A 43 -8.23 22.49 34.82
CA LEU A 43 -7.00 23.23 35.13
C LEU A 43 -7.14 24.76 34.86
N ARG A 44 -8.02 25.15 33.97
CA ARG A 44 -8.23 26.58 33.57
C ARG A 44 -9.71 26.88 33.38
N PRO A 45 -10.52 26.94 34.44
CA PRO A 45 -11.95 27.21 34.35
C PRO A 45 -12.24 28.51 33.61
N GLY A 46 -13.18 28.47 32.67
CA GLY A 46 -13.60 29.68 31.92
C GLY A 46 -12.65 30.16 30.82
N SER A 47 -11.56 29.45 30.56
CA SER A 47 -10.56 29.84 29.53
C SER A 47 -11.01 29.59 28.08
N GLY A 48 -12.15 28.89 27.85
CA GLY A 48 -12.60 28.48 26.53
C GLY A 48 -11.55 27.60 25.81
N SER A 49 -10.93 26.72 26.56
CA SER A 49 -9.82 25.87 26.08
C SER A 49 -10.21 24.93 24.94
N ARG A 50 -11.50 24.62 24.80
CA ARG A 50 -12.00 23.74 23.74
C ARG A 50 -12.35 24.53 22.48
N ARG A 51 -11.76 24.12 21.36
CA ARG A 51 -12.02 24.69 20.04
C ARG A 51 -12.45 23.61 19.06
N ALA A 52 -13.52 23.81 18.33
CA ALA A 52 -13.93 22.95 17.23
C ALA A 52 -13.41 23.50 15.90
N ILE A 53 -12.93 22.61 15.03
CA ILE A 53 -12.55 22.93 13.66
C ILE A 53 -13.69 22.44 12.76
N SER A 54 -14.57 23.33 12.33
CA SER A 54 -15.72 23.01 11.48
C SER A 54 -15.49 23.33 10.01
N ARG A 55 -14.53 24.20 9.67
CA ARG A 55 -14.30 24.61 8.29
C ARG A 55 -13.45 23.59 7.54
N SER A 56 -13.99 23.05 6.44
CA SER A 56 -13.26 22.19 5.51
C SER A 56 -12.69 23.01 4.35
N PHE A 57 -11.45 22.66 3.94
CA PHE A 57 -10.79 23.21 2.74
C PHE A 57 -10.53 22.13 1.69
N ARG A 58 -11.10 20.93 1.89
CA ARG A 58 -10.80 19.73 1.07
C ARG A 58 -11.89 19.42 0.07
N ALA A 59 -13.12 19.78 0.37
CA ALA A 59 -14.29 19.42 -0.44
C ALA A 59 -15.05 20.65 -0.90
N VAL A 60 -15.77 20.51 -1.99
CA VAL A 60 -16.69 21.52 -2.51
C VAL A 60 -17.92 21.63 -1.60
N PRO A 61 -18.61 22.78 -1.57
CA PRO A 61 -19.73 23.02 -0.65
C PRO A 61 -20.83 21.98 -0.75
N GLU A 62 -21.22 21.61 -1.96
CA GLU A 62 -22.30 20.63 -2.22
C GLU A 62 -22.01 19.26 -1.60
N LEU A 63 -20.73 18.86 -1.59
CA LEU A 63 -20.31 17.61 -0.96
C LEU A 63 -20.34 17.73 0.57
N LEU A 64 -20.03 18.91 1.12
CA LEU A 64 -20.11 19.15 2.56
C LEU A 64 -21.58 19.20 3.04
N GLU A 65 -22.50 19.75 2.26
CA GLU A 65 -23.94 19.72 2.53
C GLU A 65 -24.46 18.27 2.51
N PHE A 66 -24.10 17.50 1.50
CA PHE A 66 -24.43 16.09 1.44
C PHE A 66 -23.93 15.29 2.67
N VAL A 67 -22.71 15.56 3.12
CA VAL A 67 -22.16 14.95 4.35
C VAL A 67 -22.95 15.37 5.59
N ASN A 68 -23.32 16.66 5.70
CA ASN A 68 -24.15 17.15 6.80
C ASN A 68 -25.49 16.41 6.85
N ASP A 69 -26.17 16.27 5.72
CA ASP A 69 -27.49 15.65 5.63
C ASP A 69 -27.44 14.16 5.94
N ILE A 70 -26.52 13.41 5.34
CA ILE A 70 -26.34 11.99 5.63
C ILE A 70 -25.96 11.76 7.10
N CYS A 71 -25.04 12.54 7.63
CA CYS A 71 -24.62 12.38 9.02
C CYS A 71 -25.75 12.72 10.01
N ALA A 72 -26.58 13.69 9.71
CA ALA A 72 -27.76 14.02 10.51
C ALA A 72 -28.80 12.88 10.50
N GLU A 73 -29.00 12.25 9.33
CA GLU A 73 -29.93 11.12 9.19
C GLU A 73 -29.42 9.87 9.92
N ILE A 74 -28.14 9.55 9.80
CA ILE A 74 -27.50 8.42 10.50
C ILE A 74 -27.49 8.60 12.02
N ALA A 75 -27.36 9.84 12.49
CA ALA A 75 -27.29 10.18 13.92
C ALA A 75 -28.63 10.13 14.65
N GLN A 76 -29.72 9.65 14.04
CA GLN A 76 -31.00 9.48 14.71
C GLN A 76 -30.86 8.54 15.93
N PRO A 77 -31.68 8.71 16.98
CA PRO A 77 -31.36 8.26 18.31
C PRO A 77 -31.19 6.74 18.43
N ALA A 78 -29.97 6.28 18.33
CA ALA A 78 -29.60 4.94 18.73
C ALA A 78 -29.37 4.91 20.25
N SER A 79 -30.11 4.10 20.95
CA SER A 79 -29.96 3.88 22.37
C SER A 79 -28.63 3.18 22.67
N GLY A 80 -27.64 3.90 23.19
CA GLY A 80 -26.38 3.31 23.65
C GLY A 80 -25.22 4.31 23.79
N SER A 81 -24.33 4.10 24.73
CA SER A 81 -23.16 4.95 25.03
C SER A 81 -22.14 5.07 23.87
N HIS A 82 -22.30 4.29 22.83
CA HIS A 82 -21.40 4.23 21.67
C HIS A 82 -22.09 4.65 20.37
N ALA A 83 -23.29 5.24 20.44
CA ALA A 83 -24.01 5.71 19.26
C ALA A 83 -23.25 6.84 18.55
N PHE A 84 -23.29 6.83 17.23
CA PHE A 84 -22.78 7.95 16.42
C PHE A 84 -23.65 9.18 16.70
N THR A 85 -23.01 10.28 17.11
CA THR A 85 -23.69 11.55 17.35
C THR A 85 -23.18 12.60 16.36
N TYR A 86 -24.11 13.40 15.83
CA TYR A 86 -23.81 14.48 14.93
C TYR A 86 -24.62 15.73 15.35
N GLY A 87 -23.93 16.71 15.93
CA GLY A 87 -24.56 17.91 16.45
C GLY A 87 -24.17 19.17 15.66
N GLU A 88 -24.70 20.32 16.06
CA GLU A 88 -24.43 21.59 15.40
C GLU A 88 -22.94 21.94 15.30
N THR A 89 -22.16 21.59 16.31
CA THR A 89 -20.69 21.81 16.31
C THR A 89 -19.94 20.91 15.32
N ASP A 90 -20.58 19.88 14.78
CA ASP A 90 -20.03 18.92 13.85
C ASP A 90 -20.34 19.26 12.39
N ARG A 91 -21.35 20.15 12.18
CA ARG A 91 -21.78 20.55 10.84
C ARG A 91 -20.74 21.44 10.18
N PHE A 92 -20.53 21.18 8.92
CA PHE A 92 -19.76 22.10 8.07
C PHE A 92 -20.57 23.33 7.78
N PRO A 93 -20.05 24.54 8.02
CA PRO A 93 -20.78 25.76 7.69
C PRO A 93 -20.93 25.91 6.17
N PRO A 94 -22.00 26.55 5.70
CA PRO A 94 -22.18 26.85 4.30
C PRO A 94 -21.02 27.72 3.81
N VAL A 95 -20.44 27.33 2.68
CA VAL A 95 -19.32 28.04 2.04
C VAL A 95 -19.72 28.36 0.60
N PRO A 96 -19.42 29.53 0.06
CA PRO A 96 -19.70 29.86 -1.33
C PRO A 96 -19.01 28.89 -2.29
N ALA A 97 -19.75 28.39 -3.29
CA ALA A 97 -19.17 27.50 -4.31
C ALA A 97 -18.12 28.24 -5.14
N PRO A 98 -16.98 27.61 -5.46
CA PRO A 98 -16.02 28.16 -6.41
C PRO A 98 -16.67 28.33 -7.79
N LYS A 99 -16.51 29.48 -8.41
CA LYS A 99 -17.17 29.83 -9.70
C LYS A 99 -16.59 29.07 -10.90
N ASP A 100 -15.45 28.44 -10.75
CA ASP A 100 -14.64 27.84 -11.81
C ASP A 100 -14.74 26.30 -11.85
N LEU A 101 -15.43 25.68 -10.90
CA LEU A 101 -15.71 24.23 -10.92
C LEU A 101 -17.06 23.99 -11.60
N ARG A 102 -17.06 23.15 -12.64
CA ARG A 102 -18.25 22.80 -13.43
C ARG A 102 -18.56 21.32 -13.24
N GLY A 103 -19.84 21.00 -13.27
CA GLY A 103 -20.34 19.64 -13.15
C GLY A 103 -20.86 19.28 -11.76
N PRO A 104 -21.54 18.15 -11.61
CA PRO A 104 -22.09 17.71 -10.34
C PRO A 104 -20.96 17.31 -9.37
N ALA A 105 -21.09 17.70 -8.11
CA ALA A 105 -20.15 17.36 -7.06
C ALA A 105 -20.29 15.88 -6.58
N LEU A 106 -21.44 15.27 -6.86
CA LEU A 106 -21.80 13.91 -6.48
C LEU A 106 -22.47 13.20 -7.64
N GLY A 107 -22.09 11.96 -7.87
CA GLY A 107 -22.74 11.03 -8.82
C GLY A 107 -22.99 9.68 -8.15
N ILE A 108 -24.00 8.97 -8.62
CA ILE A 108 -24.31 7.62 -8.17
C ILE A 108 -24.25 6.70 -9.37
N SER A 109 -23.47 5.62 -9.27
CA SER A 109 -23.44 4.55 -10.27
C SER A 109 -24.01 3.27 -9.64
N VAL A 110 -24.99 2.68 -10.29
CA VAL A 110 -25.66 1.45 -9.84
C VAL A 110 -25.47 0.39 -10.91
N GLY A 111 -25.11 -0.82 -10.49
CA GLY A 111 -24.98 -1.99 -11.37
C GLY A 111 -25.53 -3.25 -10.70
N GLU A 112 -26.01 -4.17 -11.51
CA GLU A 112 -26.55 -5.46 -11.04
C GLU A 112 -25.44 -6.40 -10.53
N SER A 113 -24.20 -6.14 -10.91
CA SER A 113 -23.03 -6.91 -10.46
C SER A 113 -21.82 -5.99 -10.25
N PRO A 114 -20.79 -6.46 -9.51
CA PRO A 114 -19.55 -5.71 -9.34
C PRO A 114 -18.89 -5.34 -10.67
N GLU A 115 -18.94 -6.21 -11.68
CA GLU A 115 -18.34 -6.00 -13.00
C GLU A 115 -19.04 -4.86 -13.75
N VAL A 116 -20.38 -4.84 -13.71
CA VAL A 116 -21.18 -3.76 -14.33
C VAL A 116 -20.91 -2.43 -13.65
N CYS A 117 -20.85 -2.44 -12.33
CA CYS A 117 -20.51 -1.26 -11.55
C CYS A 117 -19.08 -0.77 -11.85
N ALA A 118 -18.11 -1.68 -11.93
CA ALA A 118 -16.73 -1.38 -12.28
C ALA A 118 -16.60 -0.77 -13.68
N ALA A 119 -17.32 -1.31 -14.66
CA ALA A 119 -17.34 -0.78 -16.03
C ALA A 119 -17.91 0.65 -16.09
N ALA A 120 -19.00 0.92 -15.36
CA ALA A 120 -19.61 2.24 -15.28
C ALA A 120 -18.69 3.27 -14.58
N VAL A 121 -18.05 2.88 -13.46
CA VAL A 121 -17.10 3.72 -12.74
C VAL A 121 -15.85 3.99 -13.59
N ALA A 122 -15.34 3.00 -14.31
CA ALA A 122 -14.18 3.18 -15.18
C ALA A 122 -14.50 4.11 -16.37
N ALA A 123 -15.71 4.04 -16.92
CA ALA A 123 -16.17 4.97 -17.95
C ALA A 123 -16.29 6.41 -17.43
N GLU A 124 -16.79 6.60 -16.22
CA GLU A 124 -16.83 7.92 -15.58
C GLU A 124 -15.43 8.47 -15.29
N ILE A 125 -14.51 7.64 -14.81
CA ILE A 125 -13.11 8.05 -14.61
C ILE A 125 -12.48 8.47 -15.94
N GLU A 126 -12.72 7.73 -17.03
CA GLU A 126 -12.24 8.10 -18.37
C GLU A 126 -12.79 9.46 -18.80
N ARG A 127 -14.08 9.72 -18.57
CA ARG A 127 -14.70 11.03 -18.84
C ARG A 127 -14.04 12.15 -18.03
N LEU A 128 -13.86 11.95 -16.70
CA LEU A 128 -13.22 12.92 -15.82
C LEU A 128 -11.79 13.25 -16.26
N LEU A 129 -11.01 12.25 -16.66
CA LEU A 129 -9.64 12.45 -17.14
C LEU A 129 -9.56 13.27 -18.43
N ARG A 130 -10.59 13.20 -19.27
CA ARG A 130 -10.65 13.89 -20.55
C ARG A 130 -11.25 15.30 -20.46
N GLU A 131 -12.24 15.51 -19.61
CA GLU A 131 -13.12 16.67 -19.66
C GLU A 131 -13.02 17.59 -18.43
N ASP A 132 -12.59 17.04 -17.30
CA ASP A 132 -12.67 17.75 -16.04
C ASP A 132 -11.34 18.39 -15.59
N VAL A 133 -11.46 19.32 -14.65
CA VAL A 133 -10.34 20.04 -14.07
C VAL A 133 -10.33 19.95 -12.56
N VAL A 134 -9.14 19.93 -11.99
CA VAL A 134 -8.91 20.01 -10.55
C VAL A 134 -8.03 21.20 -10.22
N ARG A 135 -8.17 21.73 -9.02
CA ARG A 135 -7.29 22.77 -8.51
C ARG A 135 -6.07 22.12 -7.85
N ASP A 136 -4.90 22.46 -8.34
CA ASP A 136 -3.64 22.01 -7.75
C ASP A 136 -3.48 22.54 -6.32
N LYS A 137 -3.20 21.63 -5.37
CA LYS A 137 -3.12 21.96 -3.94
C LYS A 137 -1.99 22.93 -3.59
N LYS A 138 -0.89 22.91 -4.36
CA LYS A 138 0.31 23.72 -4.06
C LYS A 138 0.22 25.10 -4.70
N THR A 139 -0.24 25.14 -5.93
CA THR A 139 -0.25 26.38 -6.74
C THR A 139 -1.59 27.09 -6.74
N GLY A 140 -2.68 26.39 -6.38
CA GLY A 140 -4.05 26.92 -6.50
C GLY A 140 -4.55 27.04 -7.94
N VAL A 141 -3.77 26.62 -8.94
CA VAL A 141 -4.08 26.76 -10.36
C VAL A 141 -4.93 25.56 -10.82
N ALA A 142 -5.94 25.83 -11.65
CA ALA A 142 -6.75 24.79 -12.28
C ALA A 142 -5.93 24.07 -13.36
N ARG A 143 -6.00 22.74 -13.38
CA ARG A 143 -5.37 21.85 -14.38
C ARG A 143 -6.26 20.66 -14.68
N GLY A 144 -6.03 20.01 -15.82
CA GLY A 144 -6.69 18.76 -16.14
C GLY A 144 -6.51 17.68 -15.07
N VAL A 145 -7.52 16.85 -14.89
CA VAL A 145 -7.51 15.71 -13.97
C VAL A 145 -6.45 14.69 -14.41
N ARG A 146 -5.77 14.07 -13.47
CA ARG A 146 -4.80 12.98 -13.68
C ARG A 146 -5.21 11.76 -12.90
N PRO A 147 -4.80 10.54 -13.29
CA PRO A 147 -5.13 9.32 -12.53
C PRO A 147 -4.79 9.41 -11.04
N GLY A 148 -3.68 10.06 -10.69
CA GLY A 148 -3.28 10.27 -9.29
C GLY A 148 -4.15 11.24 -8.47
N ASP A 149 -5.11 11.91 -9.09
CA ASP A 149 -6.08 12.77 -8.39
C ASP A 149 -7.35 11.99 -7.97
N ILE A 150 -7.51 10.75 -8.46
CA ILE A 150 -8.70 9.92 -8.27
C ILE A 150 -8.36 8.76 -7.33
N ALA A 151 -9.23 8.49 -6.37
CA ALA A 151 -9.12 7.33 -5.49
C ALA A 151 -10.44 6.56 -5.46
N ILE A 152 -10.35 5.23 -5.56
CA ILE A 152 -11.48 4.32 -5.36
C ILE A 152 -11.33 3.69 -3.98
N LEU A 153 -12.35 3.83 -3.14
CA LEU A 153 -12.38 3.27 -1.80
C LEU A 153 -13.37 2.12 -1.75
N PHE A 154 -12.91 0.98 -1.22
CA PHE A 154 -13.72 -0.23 -1.08
C PHE A 154 -14.07 -0.49 0.37
N ARG A 155 -15.31 -0.87 0.65
CA ARG A 155 -15.74 -1.35 1.97
C ARG A 155 -15.22 -2.77 2.24
N SER A 156 -15.22 -3.63 1.21
CA SER A 156 -14.64 -4.97 1.25
C SER A 156 -13.61 -5.13 0.13
N ARG A 157 -12.71 -6.08 0.31
CA ARG A 157 -11.60 -6.28 -0.64
C ARG A 157 -11.95 -7.18 -1.83
N THR A 158 -13.18 -7.72 -1.86
CA THR A 158 -13.58 -8.76 -2.81
C THR A 158 -13.65 -8.29 -4.26
N SER A 159 -14.08 -7.06 -4.50
CA SER A 159 -14.40 -6.55 -5.85
C SER A 159 -13.35 -5.61 -6.46
N HIS A 160 -12.16 -5.45 -5.84
CA HIS A 160 -11.17 -4.49 -6.38
C HIS A 160 -10.61 -4.93 -7.74
N ARG A 161 -10.52 -6.24 -8.00
CA ARG A 161 -9.95 -6.80 -9.23
C ARG A 161 -10.79 -6.45 -10.47
N GLU A 162 -12.10 -6.42 -10.34
CA GLU A 162 -13.03 -6.05 -11.39
C GLU A 162 -12.80 -4.59 -11.81
N PHE A 163 -12.57 -3.69 -10.82
CA PHE A 163 -12.26 -2.29 -11.10
C PHE A 163 -10.89 -2.11 -11.73
N GLU A 164 -9.85 -2.82 -11.25
CA GLU A 164 -8.54 -2.80 -11.89
C GLU A 164 -8.61 -3.25 -13.35
N HIS A 165 -9.32 -4.34 -13.62
CA HIS A 165 -9.46 -4.90 -14.96
C HIS A 165 -10.18 -3.93 -15.92
N GLU A 166 -11.26 -3.30 -15.47
CA GLU A 166 -12.01 -2.34 -16.29
C GLU A 166 -11.22 -1.05 -16.58
N LEU A 167 -10.40 -0.61 -15.64
CA LEU A 167 -9.49 0.52 -15.83
C LEU A 167 -8.33 0.16 -16.77
N GLU A 168 -7.76 -1.04 -16.62
CA GLU A 168 -6.70 -1.54 -17.50
C GLU A 168 -7.17 -1.67 -18.96
N LYS A 169 -8.38 -2.15 -19.21
CA LYS A 169 -9.00 -2.18 -20.55
C LYS A 169 -9.03 -0.82 -21.24
N ARG A 170 -9.15 0.25 -20.45
CA ARG A 170 -9.16 1.65 -20.92
C ARG A 170 -7.78 2.31 -20.91
N GLY A 171 -6.72 1.55 -20.60
CA GLY A 171 -5.35 2.08 -20.50
C GLY A 171 -5.13 3.04 -19.35
N ILE A 172 -6.02 3.05 -18.34
CA ILE A 172 -5.93 3.91 -17.17
C ILE A 172 -5.04 3.23 -16.13
N PRO A 173 -3.87 3.79 -15.78
CA PRO A 173 -2.96 3.19 -14.82
C PRO A 173 -3.56 3.22 -13.41
N THR A 174 -3.47 2.09 -12.71
CA THR A 174 -3.97 1.92 -11.34
C THR A 174 -2.84 1.68 -10.36
N TYR A 175 -3.07 2.01 -9.09
CA TYR A 175 -2.17 1.73 -7.98
C TYR A 175 -2.96 1.27 -6.77
N VAL A 176 -2.80 0.01 -6.37
CA VAL A 176 -3.48 -0.55 -5.20
C VAL A 176 -2.65 -0.30 -3.94
N TYR A 177 -3.19 0.53 -3.06
CA TYR A 177 -2.54 0.84 -1.77
C TYR A 177 -2.95 -0.18 -0.71
N LYS A 178 -1.99 -0.91 -0.13
CA LYS A 178 -2.23 -1.99 0.86
C LYS A 178 -3.24 -3.05 0.37
N GLY A 179 -3.19 -3.39 -0.93
CA GLY A 179 -4.11 -4.37 -1.51
C GLY A 179 -3.83 -5.79 -1.06
N LEU A 180 -4.89 -6.59 -0.95
CA LEU A 180 -4.81 -8.05 -1.10
C LEU A 180 -4.12 -8.35 -2.43
N GLY A 181 -3.27 -9.38 -2.41
CA GLY A 181 -2.53 -9.74 -3.61
C GLY A 181 -1.18 -9.04 -3.76
N PHE A 182 -0.70 -8.33 -2.74
CA PHE A 182 0.69 -7.85 -2.76
C PHE A 182 1.65 -9.02 -2.91
N PHE A 183 1.43 -10.11 -2.14
CA PHE A 183 2.21 -11.33 -2.24
C PHE A 183 1.82 -12.20 -3.44
N ASP A 184 0.67 -11.95 -4.06
CA ASP A 184 0.25 -12.60 -5.30
C ASP A 184 0.87 -11.98 -6.55
N ALA A 185 1.33 -10.73 -6.47
CA ALA A 185 1.99 -10.05 -7.57
C ALA A 185 3.26 -10.81 -7.99
N ASP A 186 3.43 -11.01 -9.28
CA ASP A 186 4.52 -11.82 -9.83
C ASP A 186 5.89 -11.29 -9.42
N GLU A 187 6.09 -9.96 -9.42
CA GLU A 187 7.35 -9.33 -9.00
C GLU A 187 7.65 -9.56 -7.52
N ILE A 188 6.63 -9.75 -6.70
CA ILE A 188 6.80 -10.05 -5.27
C ILE A 188 7.07 -11.53 -5.07
N LYS A 189 6.43 -12.42 -5.83
CA LYS A 189 6.76 -13.85 -5.84
C LYS A 189 8.20 -14.08 -6.27
N ASP A 190 8.65 -13.38 -7.31
CA ASP A 190 10.03 -13.45 -7.79
C ASP A 190 11.02 -12.94 -6.73
N ALA A 191 10.72 -11.81 -6.09
CA ALA A 191 11.53 -11.26 -5.00
C ALA A 191 11.59 -12.22 -3.79
N CYS A 192 10.46 -12.82 -3.41
CA CYS A 192 10.41 -13.83 -2.34
C CYS A 192 11.24 -15.08 -2.70
N ALA A 193 11.16 -15.56 -3.95
CA ALA A 193 11.96 -16.68 -4.40
C ALA A 193 13.47 -16.40 -4.29
N LEU A 194 13.91 -15.21 -4.68
CA LEU A 194 15.29 -14.78 -4.54
C LEU A 194 15.72 -14.72 -3.06
N LEU A 195 14.96 -14.07 -2.19
CA LEU A 195 15.28 -13.94 -0.77
C LEU A 195 15.33 -15.30 -0.07
N ARG A 196 14.38 -16.18 -0.37
CA ARG A 196 14.34 -17.56 0.17
C ARG A 196 15.54 -18.39 -0.27
N TYR A 197 15.93 -18.28 -1.53
CA TYR A 197 17.11 -18.97 -2.05
C TYR A 197 18.39 -18.48 -1.37
N LEU A 198 18.57 -17.15 -1.24
CA LEU A 198 19.74 -16.59 -0.56
C LEU A 198 19.80 -16.93 0.92
N ALA A 199 18.65 -17.14 1.57
CA ALA A 199 18.58 -17.59 2.96
C ALA A 199 18.97 -19.06 3.15
N ASP A 200 18.76 -19.90 2.14
CA ASP A 200 19.13 -21.32 2.15
C ASP A 200 19.44 -21.80 0.72
N PRO A 201 20.68 -21.57 0.26
CA PRO A 201 21.08 -21.87 -1.12
C PRO A 201 21.28 -23.36 -1.37
N ALA A 202 21.24 -24.23 -0.34
CA ALA A 202 21.37 -25.68 -0.49
C ALA A 202 20.02 -26.36 -0.80
N SER A 203 18.91 -25.66 -0.66
CA SER A 203 17.57 -26.19 -0.90
C SER A 203 17.25 -26.29 -2.38
N ASP A 204 17.05 -27.48 -2.91
CA ASP A 204 16.62 -27.70 -4.30
C ASP A 204 15.25 -27.05 -4.59
N LEU A 205 14.33 -27.04 -3.63
CA LEU A 205 13.02 -26.41 -3.78
C LEU A 205 13.14 -24.90 -3.95
N ARG A 206 13.98 -24.24 -3.15
CA ARG A 206 14.21 -22.79 -3.23
C ARG A 206 14.98 -22.42 -4.49
N ALA A 207 15.95 -23.26 -4.88
CA ALA A 207 16.66 -23.13 -6.15
C ALA A 207 15.70 -23.26 -7.34
N ALA A 208 14.81 -24.24 -7.33
CA ALA A 208 13.81 -24.40 -8.39
C ALA A 208 12.86 -23.20 -8.47
N ALA A 209 12.40 -22.67 -7.35
CA ALA A 209 11.55 -21.47 -7.31
C ALA A 209 12.25 -20.25 -7.91
N LEU A 210 13.53 -20.02 -7.58
CA LEU A 210 14.34 -18.95 -8.17
C LEU A 210 14.53 -19.14 -9.67
N LEU A 211 14.91 -20.34 -10.11
CA LEU A 211 15.16 -20.62 -11.53
C LEU A 211 13.90 -20.52 -12.37
N ARG A 212 12.73 -20.88 -11.84
CA ARG A 212 11.44 -20.73 -12.51
C ARG A 212 10.93 -19.29 -12.54
N SER A 213 11.39 -18.44 -11.63
CA SER A 213 10.97 -17.03 -11.55
C SER A 213 11.38 -16.24 -12.82
N ARG A 214 10.79 -15.07 -13.01
CA ARG A 214 11.17 -14.15 -14.10
C ARG A 214 12.59 -13.61 -13.98
N ILE A 215 13.25 -13.83 -12.85
CA ILE A 215 14.65 -13.49 -12.64
C ILE A 215 15.55 -14.37 -13.52
N ALA A 216 15.25 -15.66 -13.61
CA ALA A 216 16.06 -16.63 -14.35
C ALA A 216 15.35 -17.23 -15.58
N ARG A 217 14.04 -17.49 -15.51
CA ARG A 217 13.20 -18.03 -16.60
C ARG A 217 13.68 -19.36 -17.16
N VAL A 218 14.29 -20.19 -16.34
CA VAL A 218 14.69 -21.52 -16.75
C VAL A 218 13.47 -22.37 -17.03
N SER A 219 13.49 -23.12 -18.12
CA SER A 219 12.38 -23.95 -18.57
C SER A 219 12.08 -25.10 -17.59
N ASP A 220 10.80 -25.50 -17.49
CA ASP A 220 10.38 -26.65 -16.68
C ASP A 220 11.08 -27.95 -17.14
N ARG A 221 11.42 -28.08 -18.42
CA ARG A 221 12.20 -29.19 -18.97
C ARG A 221 13.60 -29.25 -18.38
N THR A 222 14.28 -28.11 -18.33
CA THR A 222 15.62 -28.02 -17.72
C THR A 222 15.55 -28.28 -16.21
N LEU A 223 14.54 -27.72 -15.49
CA LEU A 223 14.35 -27.99 -14.08
C LEU A 223 14.17 -29.49 -13.80
N ALA A 224 13.36 -30.18 -14.60
CA ALA A 224 13.17 -31.62 -14.48
C ALA A 224 14.48 -32.42 -14.74
N ALA A 225 15.29 -31.96 -15.68
CA ALA A 225 16.58 -32.60 -16.00
C ALA A 225 17.65 -32.34 -14.92
N LEU A 226 17.56 -31.24 -14.17
CA LEU A 226 18.48 -30.92 -13.07
C LEU A 226 18.13 -31.64 -11.76
N ALA A 227 16.85 -32.02 -11.57
CA ALA A 227 16.40 -32.68 -10.35
C ALA A 227 17.11 -34.04 -10.14
N PRO A 228 17.46 -34.41 -8.90
CA PRO A 228 17.28 -33.73 -7.61
C PRO A 228 18.46 -32.80 -7.22
N HIS A 229 19.27 -32.30 -8.12
CA HIS A 229 20.49 -31.51 -7.84
C HIS A 229 20.40 -30.08 -8.37
N ILE A 230 19.27 -29.44 -8.19
CA ILE A 230 18.99 -28.09 -8.76
C ILE A 230 19.86 -27.01 -8.11
N ALA A 231 20.03 -27.07 -6.81
CA ALA A 231 20.88 -26.14 -6.06
C ALA A 231 22.35 -26.23 -6.50
N ASP A 232 22.86 -27.43 -6.68
CA ASP A 232 24.21 -27.65 -7.19
C ASP A 232 24.42 -27.07 -8.59
N ALA A 233 23.41 -27.13 -9.45
CA ALA A 233 23.50 -26.57 -10.81
C ALA A 233 23.72 -25.07 -10.82
N ILE A 234 23.17 -24.31 -9.85
CA ILE A 234 23.41 -22.88 -9.72
C ILE A 234 24.84 -22.61 -9.25
N LEU A 235 25.32 -23.34 -8.24
CA LEU A 235 26.60 -23.03 -7.58
C LEU A 235 27.81 -23.64 -8.29
N ARG A 236 27.66 -24.86 -8.81
CA ARG A 236 28.74 -25.69 -9.37
C ARG A 236 28.59 -25.93 -10.87
N GLY A 237 27.41 -25.65 -11.42
CA GLY A 237 27.04 -25.94 -12.81
C GLY A 237 26.36 -27.29 -12.99
N PRO A 238 25.58 -27.44 -14.07
CA PRO A 238 24.87 -28.67 -14.37
C PRO A 238 25.85 -29.79 -14.73
N LYS A 239 25.55 -31.03 -14.30
CA LYS A 239 26.36 -32.20 -14.60
C LYS A 239 26.38 -32.59 -16.08
N HIS A 240 25.27 -32.32 -16.79
CA HIS A 240 25.09 -32.67 -18.21
C HIS A 240 24.53 -31.47 -18.98
N PRO A 241 25.35 -30.43 -19.24
CA PRO A 241 24.89 -29.22 -19.93
C PRO A 241 24.43 -29.48 -21.38
N ASP A 242 24.95 -30.52 -22.01
CA ASP A 242 24.59 -30.99 -23.35
C ASP A 242 23.14 -31.46 -23.49
N ARG A 243 22.47 -31.78 -22.37
CA ARG A 243 21.08 -32.25 -22.32
C ARG A 243 20.08 -31.12 -22.04
N LEU A 244 20.56 -29.93 -21.76
CA LEU A 244 19.76 -28.78 -21.39
C LEU A 244 19.57 -27.84 -22.58
N ASP A 245 18.58 -26.98 -22.47
CA ASP A 245 18.39 -25.91 -23.44
C ASP A 245 19.62 -24.96 -23.43
N PRO A 246 20.19 -24.59 -24.59
CA PRO A 246 21.34 -23.70 -24.65
C PRO A 246 21.13 -22.33 -24.01
N GLU A 247 19.89 -21.80 -24.00
CA GLU A 247 19.55 -20.57 -23.34
C GLU A 247 19.59 -20.74 -21.83
N ASP A 248 19.01 -21.83 -21.31
CA ASP A 248 19.04 -22.16 -19.90
C ASP A 248 20.47 -22.38 -19.39
N VAL A 249 21.34 -23.01 -20.18
CA VAL A 249 22.75 -23.18 -19.85
C VAL A 249 23.46 -21.82 -19.68
N ARG A 250 23.18 -20.87 -20.58
CA ARG A 250 23.73 -19.51 -20.48
C ARG A 250 23.22 -18.78 -19.21
N THR A 251 21.94 -18.91 -18.91
CA THR A 251 21.33 -18.34 -17.70
C THR A 251 21.96 -18.91 -16.44
N LEU A 252 22.12 -20.26 -16.38
CA LEU A 252 22.78 -20.92 -15.25
C LEU A 252 24.25 -20.49 -15.10
N ALA A 253 24.96 -20.31 -16.21
CA ALA A 253 26.34 -19.82 -16.18
C ALA A 253 26.42 -18.39 -15.62
N HIS A 254 25.53 -17.50 -16.04
CA HIS A 254 25.44 -16.15 -15.53
C HIS A 254 25.11 -16.10 -14.04
N LEU A 255 24.11 -16.87 -13.60
CA LEU A 255 23.77 -16.97 -12.16
C LEU A 255 24.93 -17.51 -11.34
N ARG A 256 25.67 -18.52 -11.84
CA ARG A 256 26.85 -19.06 -11.17
C ARG A 256 27.97 -18.05 -11.00
N GLU A 257 28.10 -17.11 -11.92
CA GLU A 257 29.08 -16.03 -11.79
C GLU A 257 28.67 -15.00 -10.71
N GLN A 258 27.40 -14.66 -10.62
CA GLN A 258 26.92 -13.63 -9.71
C GLN A 258 26.58 -14.13 -8.31
N MET A 259 26.06 -15.33 -8.20
CA MET A 259 25.52 -15.88 -6.95
C MET A 259 26.53 -15.92 -5.79
N PRO A 260 27.80 -16.32 -5.98
CA PRO A 260 28.79 -16.33 -4.91
C PRO A 260 29.02 -14.95 -4.30
N ARG A 261 28.98 -13.90 -5.12
CA ARG A 261 29.12 -12.52 -4.68
C ARG A 261 27.95 -12.10 -3.77
N TRP A 262 26.72 -12.40 -4.17
CA TRP A 262 25.54 -12.08 -3.36
C TRP A 262 25.49 -12.89 -2.08
N LEU A 263 25.79 -14.19 -2.13
CA LEU A 263 25.85 -15.05 -0.95
C LEU A 263 26.91 -14.59 0.04
N ALA A 264 28.04 -14.04 -0.44
CA ALA A 264 29.07 -13.47 0.44
C ALA A 264 28.63 -12.20 1.17
N LEU A 265 27.58 -11.53 0.68
CA LEU A 265 27.01 -10.32 1.31
C LEU A 265 25.87 -10.65 2.28
N VAL A 266 25.29 -11.86 2.21
CA VAL A 266 24.23 -12.29 3.13
C VAL A 266 24.71 -12.16 4.57
N ASP A 267 23.90 -11.55 5.42
CA ASP A 267 24.13 -11.27 6.84
C ASP A 267 25.39 -10.39 7.13
N ARG A 268 26.05 -9.89 6.09
CA ARG A 268 27.14 -8.90 6.19
C ARG A 268 26.69 -7.48 5.81
N VAL A 269 25.71 -7.40 4.92
CA VAL A 269 25.07 -6.14 4.52
C VAL A 269 23.63 -6.19 5.01
N PRO A 270 23.03 -5.05 5.44
CA PRO A 270 21.64 -5.01 5.83
C PRO A 270 20.75 -5.60 4.72
N PRO A 271 19.80 -6.51 5.03
CA PRO A 271 19.02 -7.21 4.02
C PRO A 271 18.25 -6.30 3.05
N ALA A 272 17.78 -5.14 3.51
CA ALA A 272 17.11 -4.16 2.63
C ALA A 272 18.08 -3.53 1.62
N ASP A 273 19.32 -3.33 2.00
CA ASP A 273 20.34 -2.74 1.14
C ASP A 273 20.92 -3.79 0.17
N LEU A 274 21.05 -5.05 0.63
CA LEU A 274 21.37 -6.18 -0.24
C LEU A 274 20.30 -6.35 -1.35
N PHE A 275 19.03 -6.31 -0.98
CA PHE A 275 17.94 -6.41 -1.94
C PHE A 275 17.95 -5.26 -2.97
N GLU A 276 18.25 -4.03 -2.53
CA GLU A 276 18.37 -2.87 -3.40
C GLU A 276 19.54 -2.99 -4.40
N GLN A 277 20.67 -3.54 -3.97
CA GLN A 277 21.85 -3.74 -4.81
C GLN A 277 21.61 -4.81 -5.88
N MET A 278 20.92 -5.89 -5.54
CA MET A 278 20.68 -7.01 -6.47
C MET A 278 19.73 -6.68 -7.62
N LEU A 279 18.69 -5.87 -7.38
CA LEU A 279 17.63 -5.60 -8.36
C LEU A 279 18.14 -5.02 -9.70
N PRO A 280 19.09 -4.05 -9.74
CA PRO A 280 19.67 -3.55 -10.99
C PRO A 280 20.61 -4.54 -11.67
N GLU A 281 21.27 -5.42 -10.88
CA GLU A 281 22.24 -6.40 -11.41
C GLU A 281 21.55 -7.60 -12.05
N LEU A 282 20.33 -7.90 -11.60
CA LEU A 282 19.44 -8.82 -12.28
C LEU A 282 18.92 -8.12 -13.53
N ALA A 283 19.00 -8.75 -14.70
CA ALA A 283 18.34 -8.27 -15.93
C ALA A 283 16.82 -8.10 -15.78
N TYR A 284 16.32 -8.29 -14.58
CA TYR A 284 14.94 -8.23 -14.14
C TYR A 284 14.25 -6.89 -14.47
N ALA A 285 15.01 -5.79 -14.40
CA ALA A 285 14.51 -4.47 -14.78
C ALA A 285 14.01 -4.41 -16.24
N TYR A 286 14.60 -5.21 -17.12
CA TYR A 286 14.21 -5.30 -18.54
C TYR A 286 13.01 -6.22 -18.76
N GLU A 287 12.72 -7.10 -17.81
CA GLU A 287 11.63 -8.05 -17.87
C GLU A 287 10.29 -7.46 -17.41
N ILE A 288 10.35 -6.45 -16.56
CA ILE A 288 9.14 -5.71 -16.11
C ILE A 288 8.75 -4.73 -17.24
N ARG A 289 7.88 -5.17 -18.14
CA ARG A 289 7.37 -4.39 -19.27
C ARG A 289 5.85 -4.27 -19.22
N GLY A 290 5.31 -3.40 -20.08
CA GLY A 290 3.86 -3.24 -20.24
C GLY A 290 3.23 -2.24 -19.28
N PRO A 291 1.90 -2.14 -19.27
CA PRO A 291 1.15 -1.11 -18.55
C PRO A 291 1.35 -1.16 -17.03
N ARG A 292 1.65 -2.34 -16.48
CA ARG A 292 1.89 -2.54 -15.04
C ARG A 292 3.33 -2.30 -14.59
N ARG A 293 4.22 -1.85 -15.48
CA ARG A 293 5.65 -1.61 -15.14
C ARG A 293 5.82 -0.71 -13.93
N GLN A 294 5.09 0.40 -13.90
CA GLN A 294 5.19 1.36 -12.79
C GLN A 294 4.71 0.74 -11.47
N GLN A 295 3.60 -0.01 -11.50
CA GLN A 295 3.08 -0.73 -10.34
C GLN A 295 4.09 -1.74 -9.81
N ALA A 296 4.70 -2.53 -10.68
CA ALA A 296 5.70 -3.53 -10.29
C ALA A 296 6.91 -2.88 -9.60
N TRP A 297 7.41 -1.76 -10.12
CA TRP A 297 8.49 -1.01 -9.46
C TRP A 297 8.09 -0.46 -8.10
N GLU A 298 6.88 0.07 -7.95
CA GLU A 298 6.38 0.52 -6.65
C GLU A 298 6.20 -0.64 -5.67
N ASN A 299 5.79 -1.81 -6.14
CA ASN A 299 5.71 -3.03 -5.33
C ASN A 299 7.10 -3.47 -4.84
N LEU A 300 8.13 -3.46 -5.68
CA LEU A 300 9.50 -3.76 -5.29
C LEU A 300 10.05 -2.75 -4.27
N LYS A 301 9.76 -1.45 -4.42
CA LYS A 301 10.09 -0.42 -3.41
C LYS A 301 9.38 -0.70 -2.07
N LYS A 302 8.10 -1.10 -2.11
CA LYS A 302 7.36 -1.51 -0.91
C LYS A 302 7.98 -2.73 -0.26
N MET A 303 8.38 -3.74 -1.05
CA MET A 303 9.07 -4.94 -0.55
C MET A 303 10.35 -4.56 0.18
N ARG A 304 11.19 -3.70 -0.40
CA ARG A 304 12.36 -3.15 0.29
C ARG A 304 11.99 -2.45 1.61
N GLY A 305 10.93 -1.62 1.57
CA GLY A 305 10.43 -0.95 2.77
C GLY A 305 9.90 -1.92 3.84
N LEU A 306 9.30 -3.04 3.44
CA LEU A 306 8.88 -4.12 4.33
C LEU A 306 10.08 -4.79 4.98
N ILE A 307 11.07 -5.20 4.19
CA ILE A 307 12.34 -5.79 4.68
C ILE A 307 12.99 -4.86 5.71
N ARG A 308 13.10 -3.56 5.41
CA ARG A 308 13.67 -2.56 6.32
C ARG A 308 12.89 -2.43 7.62
N ARG A 309 11.56 -2.48 7.59
CA ARG A 309 10.73 -2.46 8.82
C ARG A 309 10.93 -3.70 9.68
N ILE A 310 11.05 -4.89 9.07
CA ILE A 310 11.32 -6.13 9.79
C ILE A 310 12.71 -6.06 10.43
N GLN A 311 13.71 -5.66 9.66
CA GLN A 311 15.08 -5.47 10.10
C GLN A 311 15.20 -4.52 11.30
N ASN A 312 14.46 -3.40 11.31
CA ASN A 312 14.51 -2.38 12.36
C ASN A 312 13.77 -2.80 13.67
N ARG A 313 13.04 -3.90 13.67
CA ARG A 313 12.38 -4.45 14.88
C ARG A 313 13.32 -5.27 15.77
N GLY A 314 14.55 -5.51 15.33
CA GLY A 314 15.58 -6.27 16.02
C GLY A 314 16.60 -6.81 15.04
N TYR A 315 17.67 -7.44 15.56
CA TYR A 315 18.66 -8.10 14.70
C TYR A 315 17.97 -9.22 13.90
N ALA A 316 17.90 -9.06 12.59
CA ALA A 316 17.23 -9.99 11.70
C ALA A 316 18.22 -10.48 10.64
N THR A 317 18.50 -11.78 10.66
CA THR A 317 19.17 -12.47 9.55
C THR A 317 18.23 -12.54 8.34
N LEU A 318 18.79 -12.76 7.16
CA LEU A 318 17.99 -12.91 5.94
C LEU A 318 17.00 -14.08 6.06
N SER A 319 17.37 -15.16 6.74
CA SER A 319 16.49 -16.31 7.02
C SER A 319 15.25 -15.88 7.81
N ARG A 320 15.42 -15.16 8.92
CA ARG A 320 14.28 -14.67 9.72
C ARG A 320 13.38 -13.71 8.97
N ILE A 321 13.96 -12.91 8.08
CA ILE A 321 13.17 -12.01 7.22
C ILE A 321 12.34 -12.83 6.22
N ALA A 322 12.92 -13.85 5.60
CA ALA A 322 12.21 -14.75 4.69
C ALA A 322 11.06 -15.46 5.42
N ASP A 323 11.29 -16.01 6.61
CA ASP A 323 10.26 -16.67 7.43
C ASP A 323 9.12 -15.70 7.82
N HIS A 324 9.47 -14.44 8.16
CA HIS A 324 8.46 -13.42 8.49
C HIS A 324 7.61 -13.00 7.29
N ILE A 325 8.23 -12.90 6.11
CA ILE A 325 7.55 -12.64 4.85
C ILE A 325 6.59 -13.79 4.52
N ASP A 326 7.01 -15.04 4.74
CA ASP A 326 6.19 -16.22 4.53
C ASP A 326 4.96 -16.21 5.44
N ALA A 327 5.14 -15.86 6.72
CA ALA A 327 4.05 -15.74 7.68
C ALA A 327 3.05 -14.62 7.28
N LEU A 328 3.55 -13.50 6.76
CA LEU A 328 2.69 -12.42 6.25
C LEU A 328 1.93 -12.84 4.98
N SER A 329 2.58 -13.56 4.08
CA SER A 329 1.98 -14.07 2.85
C SER A 329 0.88 -15.11 3.11
N ALA A 330 1.01 -15.92 4.17
CA ALA A 330 0.00 -16.89 4.56
C ALA A 330 -1.22 -16.27 5.26
N GLY A 331 -1.09 -15.04 5.78
CA GLY A 331 -2.16 -14.30 6.45
C GLY A 331 -2.89 -13.28 5.57
N ASP A 332 -2.49 -13.14 4.30
CA ASP A 332 -3.11 -12.28 3.29
C ASP A 332 -4.17 -13.08 2.50
#